data_6440b9dbbf7e6d9bfad90a78f0c68ef1
#
_entry.id   6440b9dbbf7e6d9bfad90a78f0c68ef1
#
_cell.length_a   1.000
_cell.length_b   1.000
_cell.length_c   1.000
_cell.angle_alpha   90.00
_cell.angle_beta   90.00
_cell.angle_gamma   90.00
#
_symmetry.space_group_name_H-M   'P 1'
#
loop_
_entity.id
_entity.type
_entity.pdbx_description
1 polymer ?
#
loop_
_entity_poly.entity_id
_entity_poly.type
_entity_poly.pdbx_seq_one_letter_code
_entity_poly.pdbx_strand_id
1 'polypeptide(L)'
;MFDKIKNIFKSDKEENNVTPKNAPKEVTVPAHKIGPKSQDDTTTYVIIGASIAGVTAVKTLRELDKGAKIIVISKDENIYSRCMLHHLISGHRTIEGINFVDGDFMEKQNATWIKKATVKEIDPDNKKIKYEKDGKEEELDYDKLLITSGANAFVPPVKNLREAKNVYPLRNIEDAIGIKEQAKYAKNIVIMGAGLVGMDALAGLVEIYGIGNLSLIASEDRILDKQLDVKAAKAYEDKFEQKGVKIYKNRMASEVLIDEDGKVKGINLGNDEIIDCDLLVVSTGVRSNIGLVEGSGIETEKGIKINEKGETNKPDIYAAGDVTGTGIWPLATKQAEVAATNMACGEAVIEDRFEFKNTMNFLGIPTVSVGFITPPDDTYDILTYTDGDNYKMAVIKDDVLIGFIAQGDISYVGPYTQLVKEKIKVDNLAERVFELGYSDFFKIKEDGQFEW
;
A
#
# COMPACT_ATOMS: atom_id res chain seq x y z
N MET A 1 50.69 30.40 -8.12
CA MET A 1 49.84 29.91 -7.01
C MET A 1 49.16 28.57 -7.32
N PHE A 2 49.38 28.04 -8.53
CA PHE A 2 48.82 26.74 -8.97
C PHE A 2 49.77 25.53 -8.84
N ASP A 3 51.05 25.78 -8.53
CA ASP A 3 52.06 24.71 -8.43
C ASP A 3 52.26 24.15 -7.01
N LYS A 4 51.57 24.69 -5.99
CA LYS A 4 51.67 24.19 -4.61
C LYS A 4 50.60 23.13 -4.25
N ILE A 5 49.65 22.86 -5.15
CA ILE A 5 48.57 21.85 -4.90
C ILE A 5 48.90 20.50 -5.52
N LYS A 6 49.89 20.40 -6.40
CA LYS A 6 50.30 19.16 -7.07
C LYS A 6 51.23 18.25 -6.22
N ASN A 7 51.75 18.73 -5.08
CA ASN A 7 52.68 17.95 -4.27
C ASN A 7 52.08 17.31 -3.00
N ILE A 8 50.80 17.40 -2.80
CA ILE A 8 50.10 16.74 -1.65
C ILE A 8 49.60 15.32 -1.99
N PHE A 9 49.60 14.93 -3.26
CA PHE A 9 49.13 13.63 -3.71
C PHE A 9 50.24 12.72 -4.29
N LYS A 10 51.48 12.92 -3.86
CA LYS A 10 52.58 12.01 -4.23
C LYS A 10 53.41 11.74 -3.01
N SER A 11 52.98 10.84 -2.12
CA SER A 11 53.80 9.99 -1.32
C SER A 11 52.95 8.85 -0.78
N ASP A 12 53.53 7.64 -0.85
CA ASP A 12 53.18 6.40 -0.21
C ASP A 12 52.10 5.53 -0.86
N LYS A 13 52.51 4.91 -1.97
CA LYS A 13 52.08 3.55 -2.28
C LYS A 13 52.89 2.59 -1.41
N GLU A 14 52.46 2.34 -0.20
CA GLU A 14 52.69 1.06 0.47
C GLU A 14 51.38 0.31 0.46
N GLU A 15 51.42 -0.86 -0.18
CA GLU A 15 50.35 -1.85 -0.24
C GLU A 15 50.08 -2.38 1.17
N ASN A 16 49.19 -1.74 1.90
CA ASN A 16 48.51 -2.39 3.00
C ASN A 16 47.22 -2.98 2.48
N ASN A 17 47.29 -4.26 2.14
CA ASN A 17 46.17 -5.17 1.94
C ASN A 17 45.43 -5.33 3.28
N VAL A 18 44.70 -4.33 3.69
CA VAL A 18 43.68 -4.44 4.74
C VAL A 18 42.36 -4.68 4.03
N THR A 19 42.06 -5.94 3.75
CA THR A 19 40.69 -6.38 3.52
C THR A 19 39.84 -5.88 4.67
N PRO A 20 38.74 -5.10 4.43
CA PRO A 20 37.83 -4.73 5.48
C PRO A 20 37.21 -6.00 6.05
N LYS A 21 37.55 -6.37 7.27
CA LYS A 21 37.03 -7.54 7.96
C LYS A 21 35.56 -7.46 8.35
N ASN A 22 34.83 -6.44 7.98
CA ASN A 22 33.40 -6.32 8.23
C ASN A 22 32.76 -5.54 7.08
N ALA A 23 32.58 -6.21 5.94
CA ALA A 23 31.42 -5.87 5.10
C ALA A 23 30.16 -6.13 5.95
N PRO A 24 29.08 -5.32 5.83
CA PRO A 24 27.83 -5.63 6.48
C PRO A 24 27.55 -7.10 6.14
N LYS A 25 27.38 -7.93 7.17
CA LYS A 25 26.92 -9.29 6.96
C LYS A 25 25.63 -9.13 6.17
N GLU A 26 25.67 -9.49 4.89
CA GLU A 26 24.44 -9.91 4.23
C GLU A 26 23.72 -10.76 5.25
N VAL A 27 22.46 -10.46 5.50
CA VAL A 27 21.57 -11.34 6.24
C VAL A 27 21.55 -12.61 5.37
N THR A 28 22.53 -13.46 5.61
CA THR A 28 22.54 -14.79 5.03
C THR A 28 21.38 -15.49 5.72
N VAL A 29 20.23 -15.47 5.05
CA VAL A 29 19.21 -16.49 5.28
C VAL A 29 20.00 -17.81 5.28
N PRO A 30 20.01 -18.59 6.38
CA PRO A 30 20.79 -19.80 6.43
C PRO A 30 20.39 -20.62 5.21
N ALA A 31 21.37 -20.92 4.36
CA ALA A 31 21.15 -21.81 3.24
C ALA A 31 20.77 -23.17 3.83
N HIS A 32 19.49 -23.38 4.05
CA HIS A 32 18.97 -24.69 4.36
C HIS A 32 19.35 -25.58 3.17
N LYS A 33 20.21 -26.53 3.43
CA LYS A 33 20.50 -27.61 2.52
C LYS A 33 19.17 -28.34 2.30
N ILE A 34 18.44 -27.93 1.26
CA ILE A 34 17.42 -28.79 0.66
C ILE A 34 18.23 -30.03 0.22
N GLY A 35 18.00 -31.16 0.88
CA GLY A 35 18.59 -32.42 0.44
C GLY A 35 18.26 -32.62 -1.04
N PRO A 36 19.12 -33.29 -1.83
CA PRO A 36 18.86 -33.48 -3.26
C PRO A 36 17.51 -34.19 -3.42
N LYS A 37 16.48 -33.42 -3.88
CA LYS A 37 15.24 -33.99 -4.37
C LYS A 37 15.57 -34.80 -5.61
N SER A 38 14.95 -35.95 -5.78
CA SER A 38 15.03 -36.70 -7.03
C SER A 38 14.53 -35.80 -8.19
N GLN A 39 15.04 -35.99 -9.39
CA GLN A 39 14.70 -35.20 -10.57
C GLN A 39 13.20 -35.24 -10.93
N ASP A 40 12.42 -36.14 -10.30
CA ASP A 40 10.97 -36.30 -10.51
C ASP A 40 10.08 -35.59 -9.46
N ASP A 41 10.64 -34.96 -8.42
CA ASP A 41 9.90 -34.28 -7.33
C ASP A 41 9.93 -32.76 -7.46
N THR A 42 9.43 -32.21 -8.58
CA THR A 42 9.29 -30.79 -8.78
C THR A 42 8.09 -30.26 -7.99
N THR A 43 8.32 -29.45 -6.94
CA THR A 43 7.24 -28.79 -6.20
C THR A 43 6.49 -27.80 -7.07
N THR A 44 5.16 -27.90 -7.08
CA THR A 44 4.27 -26.97 -7.76
C THR A 44 3.75 -25.94 -6.75
N TYR A 45 4.20 -24.70 -6.90
CA TYR A 45 3.70 -23.55 -6.16
C TYR A 45 2.63 -22.82 -6.99
N VAL A 46 1.45 -22.64 -6.42
CA VAL A 46 0.39 -21.85 -7.03
C VAL A 46 0.20 -20.56 -6.23
N ILE A 47 0.16 -19.42 -6.94
CA ILE A 47 -0.02 -18.08 -6.37
C ILE A 47 -1.28 -17.45 -6.96
N ILE A 48 -2.22 -17.05 -6.13
CA ILE A 48 -3.44 -16.37 -6.54
C ILE A 48 -3.26 -14.86 -6.40
N GLY A 49 -3.08 -14.16 -7.51
CA GLY A 49 -2.88 -12.71 -7.59
C GLY A 49 -1.49 -12.32 -8.06
N ALA A 50 -1.41 -11.34 -8.96
CA ALA A 50 -0.18 -10.85 -9.59
C ALA A 50 0.15 -9.39 -9.21
N SER A 51 -0.26 -8.93 -8.01
CA SER A 51 0.14 -7.64 -7.47
C SER A 51 1.44 -7.79 -6.66
N ILE A 52 1.81 -6.79 -5.87
CA ILE A 52 3.12 -6.75 -5.18
C ILE A 52 3.39 -8.01 -4.34
N ALA A 53 2.41 -8.51 -3.60
CA ALA A 53 2.61 -9.72 -2.81
C ALA A 53 2.90 -10.95 -3.70
N GLY A 54 2.12 -11.13 -4.79
CA GLY A 54 2.35 -12.24 -5.73
C GLY A 54 3.70 -12.15 -6.45
N VAL A 55 4.07 -10.96 -6.91
CA VAL A 55 5.36 -10.69 -7.57
C VAL A 55 6.54 -10.95 -6.63
N THR A 56 6.46 -10.48 -5.40
CA THR A 56 7.48 -10.74 -4.37
C THR A 56 7.62 -12.24 -4.11
N ALA A 57 6.50 -12.94 -3.96
CA ALA A 57 6.53 -14.38 -3.74
C ALA A 57 7.14 -15.15 -4.92
N VAL A 58 6.82 -14.79 -6.17
CA VAL A 58 7.46 -15.39 -7.36
C VAL A 58 8.97 -15.23 -7.32
N LYS A 59 9.44 -14.01 -7.03
CA LYS A 59 10.88 -13.72 -6.94
C LYS A 59 11.54 -14.55 -5.83
N THR A 60 11.00 -14.52 -4.62
CA THR A 60 11.54 -15.23 -3.47
C THR A 60 11.57 -16.75 -3.69
N LEU A 61 10.46 -17.33 -4.18
CA LEU A 61 10.41 -18.77 -4.50
C LEU A 61 11.44 -19.16 -5.55
N ARG A 62 11.61 -18.36 -6.60
CA ARG A 62 12.61 -18.66 -7.65
C ARG A 62 14.06 -18.53 -7.15
N GLU A 63 14.31 -17.61 -6.23
CA GLU A 63 15.62 -17.49 -5.58
C GLU A 63 15.96 -18.71 -4.71
N LEU A 64 14.98 -19.23 -3.97
CA LEU A 64 15.15 -20.32 -3.02
C LEU A 64 15.00 -21.72 -3.66
N ASP A 65 14.11 -21.88 -4.63
CA ASP A 65 13.87 -23.15 -5.34
C ASP A 65 13.97 -22.96 -6.86
N LYS A 66 15.17 -23.16 -7.39
CA LYS A 66 15.49 -22.98 -8.83
C LYS A 66 14.71 -23.93 -9.74
N GLY A 67 14.36 -25.12 -9.25
CA GLY A 67 13.68 -26.17 -10.01
C GLY A 67 12.16 -26.12 -9.92
N ALA A 68 11.60 -25.29 -9.06
CA ALA A 68 10.18 -25.24 -8.79
C ALA A 68 9.32 -24.92 -10.04
N LYS A 69 8.14 -25.51 -10.11
CA LYS A 69 7.08 -25.08 -11.00
C LYS A 69 6.27 -24.00 -10.31
N ILE A 70 6.33 -22.76 -10.80
CA ILE A 70 5.61 -21.63 -10.26
C ILE A 70 4.48 -21.24 -11.22
N ILE A 71 3.24 -21.23 -10.73
CA ILE A 71 2.06 -20.85 -11.50
C ILE A 71 1.36 -19.70 -10.79
N VAL A 72 1.17 -18.59 -11.50
CA VAL A 72 0.43 -17.42 -11.01
C VAL A 72 -0.90 -17.34 -11.74
N ILE A 73 -1.98 -17.11 -10.99
CA ILE A 73 -3.33 -16.90 -11.56
C ILE A 73 -3.80 -15.51 -11.16
N SER A 74 -4.26 -14.69 -12.11
CA SER A 74 -4.81 -13.37 -11.82
C SER A 74 -5.93 -12.96 -12.75
N LYS A 75 -6.84 -12.12 -12.22
CA LYS A 75 -7.86 -11.43 -13.03
C LYS A 75 -7.22 -10.45 -14.00
N ASP A 76 -6.20 -9.75 -13.53
CA ASP A 76 -5.48 -8.74 -14.30
C ASP A 76 -4.58 -9.39 -15.35
N GLU A 77 -4.36 -8.67 -16.45
CA GLU A 77 -3.40 -9.01 -17.50
C GLU A 77 -2.12 -8.16 -17.44
N ASN A 78 -2.08 -7.18 -16.52
CA ASN A 78 -0.96 -6.30 -16.28
C ASN A 78 -0.52 -6.37 -14.80
N ILE A 79 0.77 -6.17 -14.56
CA ILE A 79 1.35 -6.07 -13.21
C ILE A 79 1.60 -4.60 -12.93
N TYR A 80 0.68 -3.94 -12.24
CA TYR A 80 0.70 -2.48 -12.05
C TYR A 80 0.53 -2.07 -10.59
N SER A 81 0.96 -0.83 -10.32
CA SER A 81 0.78 -0.19 -9.02
C SER A 81 -0.60 0.45 -8.91
N ARG A 82 -1.42 -0.06 -7.99
CA ARG A 82 -2.73 0.54 -7.69
C ARG A 82 -2.62 1.93 -7.09
N CYS A 83 -1.52 2.24 -6.41
CA CYS A 83 -1.24 3.57 -5.89
C CYS A 83 -1.00 4.63 -6.99
N MET A 84 -0.81 4.20 -8.24
CA MET A 84 -0.52 5.09 -9.37
C MET A 84 -1.70 5.30 -10.32
N LEU A 85 -2.90 4.76 -10.00
CA LEU A 85 -4.07 4.85 -10.86
C LEU A 85 -4.53 6.28 -11.15
N HIS A 86 -4.33 7.20 -10.20
CA HIS A 86 -4.64 8.62 -10.38
C HIS A 86 -3.81 9.27 -11.51
N HIS A 87 -2.60 8.77 -11.79
CA HIS A 87 -1.80 9.22 -12.93
C HIS A 87 -2.35 8.76 -14.28
N LEU A 88 -3.15 7.67 -14.33
CA LEU A 88 -3.90 7.33 -15.54
C LEU A 88 -5.06 8.30 -15.75
N ILE A 89 -5.73 8.70 -14.67
CA ILE A 89 -6.84 9.68 -14.72
C ILE A 89 -6.31 11.00 -15.26
N SER A 90 -5.25 11.57 -14.69
CA SER A 90 -4.64 12.82 -15.14
C SER A 90 -3.96 12.74 -16.51
N GLY A 91 -3.64 11.53 -16.98
CA GLY A 91 -2.89 11.32 -18.22
C GLY A 91 -1.38 11.49 -18.11
N HIS A 92 -0.84 11.66 -16.90
CA HIS A 92 0.61 11.76 -16.66
C HIS A 92 1.36 10.47 -16.93
N ARG A 93 0.68 9.31 -16.84
CA ARG A 93 1.25 7.99 -17.13
C ARG A 93 0.32 7.18 -18.02
N THR A 94 0.93 6.27 -18.79
CA THR A 94 0.21 5.21 -19.53
C THR A 94 0.00 3.99 -18.64
N ILE A 95 -0.73 2.98 -19.14
CA ILE A 95 -0.89 1.69 -18.44
C ILE A 95 0.47 1.04 -18.18
N GLU A 96 1.35 1.05 -19.19
CA GLU A 96 2.71 0.53 -19.04
C GLU A 96 3.55 1.36 -18.06
N GLY A 97 3.31 2.67 -18.03
CA GLY A 97 4.02 3.62 -17.16
C GLY A 97 3.69 3.50 -15.67
N ILE A 98 2.66 2.74 -15.30
CA ILE A 98 2.33 2.42 -13.90
C ILE A 98 2.73 0.98 -13.51
N ASN A 99 3.31 0.20 -14.42
CA ASN A 99 3.89 -1.10 -14.09
C ASN A 99 5.10 -0.91 -13.18
N PHE A 100 5.24 -1.80 -12.22
CA PHE A 100 6.37 -1.77 -11.26
C PHE A 100 7.40 -2.89 -11.48
N VAL A 101 7.19 -3.71 -12.50
CA VAL A 101 8.13 -4.70 -13.01
C VAL A 101 8.15 -4.65 -14.55
N ASP A 102 9.19 -5.19 -15.16
CA ASP A 102 9.28 -5.34 -16.60
C ASP A 102 8.14 -6.23 -17.15
N GLY A 103 7.72 -6.01 -18.39
CA GLY A 103 6.63 -6.77 -19.01
C GLY A 103 6.92 -8.27 -19.16
N ASP A 104 8.19 -8.66 -19.20
CA ASP A 104 8.71 -10.02 -19.30
C ASP A 104 9.09 -10.61 -17.92
N PHE A 105 8.69 -9.98 -16.80
CA PHE A 105 9.06 -10.42 -15.45
C PHE A 105 8.75 -11.89 -15.20
N MET A 106 7.53 -12.34 -15.50
CA MET A 106 7.11 -13.72 -15.26
C MET A 106 7.94 -14.72 -16.09
N GLU A 107 8.26 -14.37 -17.32
CA GLU A 107 9.11 -15.17 -18.21
C GLU A 107 10.54 -15.25 -17.65
N LYS A 108 11.15 -14.14 -17.25
CA LYS A 108 12.46 -14.07 -16.60
C LYS A 108 12.53 -14.91 -15.33
N GLN A 109 11.41 -15.01 -14.60
CA GLN A 109 11.31 -15.87 -13.40
C GLN A 109 10.93 -17.33 -13.75
N ASN A 110 10.82 -17.69 -15.02
CA ASN A 110 10.33 -19.02 -15.46
C ASN A 110 9.02 -19.41 -14.71
N ALA A 111 8.09 -18.47 -14.60
CA ALA A 111 6.79 -18.65 -13.97
C ALA A 111 5.68 -18.64 -15.04
N THR A 112 4.79 -19.62 -14.95
CA THR A 112 3.57 -19.64 -15.81
C THR A 112 2.58 -18.64 -15.26
N TRP A 113 2.10 -17.71 -16.10
CA TRP A 113 1.09 -16.73 -15.70
C TRP A 113 -0.24 -16.94 -16.44
N ILE A 114 -1.26 -17.37 -15.71
CA ILE A 114 -2.63 -17.53 -16.19
C ILE A 114 -3.36 -16.21 -15.95
N LYS A 115 -3.44 -15.41 -17.01
CA LYS A 115 -4.07 -14.07 -17.01
C LYS A 115 -5.58 -14.18 -17.25
N LYS A 116 -6.33 -13.12 -16.83
CA LYS A 116 -7.80 -13.03 -17.02
C LYS A 116 -8.53 -14.24 -16.46
N ALA A 117 -8.04 -14.78 -15.37
CA ALA A 117 -8.59 -15.95 -14.71
C ALA A 117 -9.00 -15.62 -13.27
N THR A 118 -10.17 -16.08 -12.87
CA THR A 118 -10.74 -15.84 -11.55
C THR A 118 -10.86 -17.14 -10.79
N VAL A 119 -10.09 -17.26 -9.69
CA VAL A 119 -10.25 -18.39 -8.78
C VAL A 119 -11.59 -18.28 -8.06
N LYS A 120 -12.38 -19.35 -8.11
CA LYS A 120 -13.73 -19.45 -7.54
C LYS A 120 -13.76 -20.23 -6.23
N GLU A 121 -12.97 -21.29 -6.16
CA GLU A 121 -13.01 -22.25 -5.05
C GLU A 121 -11.60 -22.77 -4.75
N ILE A 122 -11.34 -23.04 -3.50
CA ILE A 122 -10.13 -23.71 -3.02
C ILE A 122 -10.57 -24.98 -2.29
N ASP A 123 -10.04 -26.12 -2.68
CA ASP A 123 -10.20 -27.42 -2.03
C ASP A 123 -8.89 -27.81 -1.34
N PRO A 124 -8.75 -27.54 -0.04
CA PRO A 124 -7.53 -27.84 0.70
C PRO A 124 -7.28 -29.35 0.84
N ASP A 125 -8.33 -30.16 0.92
CA ASP A 125 -8.21 -31.60 1.20
C ASP A 125 -7.68 -32.36 -0.01
N ASN A 126 -8.04 -31.92 -1.22
CA ASN A 126 -7.55 -32.48 -2.47
C ASN A 126 -6.40 -31.68 -3.11
N LYS A 127 -5.95 -30.59 -2.46
CA LYS A 127 -4.92 -29.67 -2.96
C LYS A 127 -5.22 -29.14 -4.35
N LYS A 128 -6.45 -28.68 -4.59
CA LYS A 128 -6.94 -28.18 -5.87
C LYS A 128 -7.52 -26.77 -5.75
N ILE A 129 -7.45 -26.03 -6.84
CA ILE A 129 -8.23 -24.81 -7.03
C ILE A 129 -9.08 -24.94 -8.28
N LYS A 130 -10.29 -24.34 -8.26
CA LYS A 130 -11.12 -24.14 -9.45
C LYS A 130 -11.07 -22.69 -9.85
N TYR A 131 -10.88 -22.45 -11.13
CA TYR A 131 -10.87 -21.11 -11.68
C TYR A 131 -11.64 -21.03 -13.00
N GLU A 132 -12.16 -19.84 -13.28
CA GLU A 132 -12.84 -19.52 -14.52
C GLU A 132 -11.92 -18.70 -15.41
N LYS A 133 -11.78 -19.13 -16.67
CA LYS A 133 -11.08 -18.41 -17.74
C LYS A 133 -11.87 -18.52 -19.03
N ASP A 134 -12.10 -17.40 -19.71
CA ASP A 134 -12.83 -17.34 -20.99
C ASP A 134 -14.21 -18.05 -20.94
N GLY A 135 -14.90 -17.95 -19.77
CA GLY A 135 -16.21 -18.56 -19.52
C GLY A 135 -16.17 -20.09 -19.31
N LYS A 136 -14.98 -20.68 -19.14
CA LYS A 136 -14.82 -22.11 -18.84
C LYS A 136 -14.25 -22.28 -17.45
N GLU A 137 -14.76 -23.28 -16.73
CA GLU A 137 -14.17 -23.73 -15.49
C GLU A 137 -13.02 -24.70 -15.76
N GLU A 138 -11.91 -24.48 -15.06
CA GLU A 138 -10.72 -25.32 -15.11
C GLU A 138 -10.26 -25.61 -13.68
N GLU A 139 -9.54 -26.72 -13.50
CA GLU A 139 -8.92 -27.10 -12.23
C GLU A 139 -7.41 -27.06 -12.34
N LEU A 140 -6.74 -26.78 -11.20
CA LEU A 140 -5.30 -26.80 -11.09
C LEU A 140 -4.89 -27.41 -9.73
N ASP A 141 -4.01 -28.40 -9.78
CA ASP A 141 -3.39 -29.00 -8.60
C ASP A 141 -2.23 -28.16 -8.10
N TYR A 142 -1.98 -28.19 -6.77
CA TYR A 142 -0.83 -27.54 -6.16
C TYR A 142 -0.22 -28.43 -5.05
N ASP A 143 1.07 -28.28 -4.82
CA ASP A 143 1.73 -28.79 -3.60
C ASP A 143 1.59 -27.77 -2.47
N LYS A 144 1.82 -26.49 -2.78
CA LYS A 144 1.64 -25.36 -1.86
C LYS A 144 0.96 -24.18 -2.55
N LEU A 145 0.08 -23.53 -1.81
CA LEU A 145 -0.76 -22.43 -2.30
C LEU A 145 -0.49 -21.14 -1.53
N LEU A 146 -0.31 -20.03 -2.24
CA LEU A 146 -0.25 -18.69 -1.67
C LEU A 146 -1.42 -17.83 -2.17
N ILE A 147 -2.23 -17.32 -1.23
CA ILE A 147 -3.37 -16.48 -1.53
C ILE A 147 -2.96 -15.02 -1.38
N THR A 148 -2.86 -14.31 -2.50
CA THR A 148 -2.56 -12.86 -2.58
C THR A 148 -3.63 -12.13 -3.41
N SER A 149 -4.89 -12.57 -3.27
CA SER A 149 -6.04 -12.06 -4.03
C SER A 149 -6.39 -10.58 -3.75
N GLY A 150 -5.76 -10.00 -2.73
CA GLY A 150 -5.90 -8.59 -2.40
C GLY A 150 -7.25 -8.22 -1.81
N ALA A 151 -7.74 -7.03 -2.16
CA ALA A 151 -9.01 -6.50 -1.71
C ALA A 151 -9.78 -5.85 -2.86
N ASN A 152 -11.11 -5.81 -2.75
CA ASN A 152 -12.00 -5.08 -3.65
C ASN A 152 -12.42 -3.74 -3.03
N ALA A 153 -12.80 -2.78 -3.85
CA ALA A 153 -13.40 -1.54 -3.38
C ALA A 153 -14.68 -1.84 -2.58
N PHE A 154 -14.83 -1.17 -1.45
CA PHE A 154 -16.06 -1.22 -0.68
C PHE A 154 -17.05 -0.21 -1.23
N VAL A 155 -18.20 -0.70 -1.69
CA VAL A 155 -19.34 0.12 -2.10
C VAL A 155 -20.36 0.09 -0.96
N PRO A 156 -20.59 1.20 -0.26
CA PRO A 156 -21.49 1.25 0.89
C PRO A 156 -22.95 1.00 0.46
N PRO A 157 -23.82 0.58 1.40
CA PRO A 157 -25.23 0.33 1.11
C PRO A 157 -26.06 1.62 1.04
N VAL A 158 -25.66 2.52 0.14
CA VAL A 158 -26.40 3.76 -0.17
C VAL A 158 -27.45 3.43 -1.22
N LYS A 159 -28.66 3.96 -1.06
CA LYS A 159 -29.78 3.72 -1.98
C LYS A 159 -29.39 4.10 -3.41
N ASN A 160 -29.71 3.24 -4.36
CA ASN A 160 -29.42 3.32 -5.80
C ASN A 160 -27.93 3.35 -6.20
N LEU A 161 -26.97 3.33 -5.25
CA LEU A 161 -25.55 3.49 -5.55
C LEU A 161 -25.00 2.37 -6.46
N ARG A 162 -25.48 1.13 -6.27
CA ARG A 162 -25.00 -0.04 -7.02
C ARG A 162 -25.63 -0.17 -8.40
N GLU A 163 -26.80 0.38 -8.56
CA GLU A 163 -27.62 0.33 -9.78
C GLU A 163 -27.32 1.50 -10.73
N ALA A 164 -26.79 2.59 -10.17
CA ALA A 164 -26.51 3.81 -10.91
C ALA A 164 -25.36 3.63 -11.92
N LYS A 165 -25.56 4.15 -13.13
CA LYS A 165 -24.52 4.27 -14.15
C LYS A 165 -23.67 5.53 -13.91
N ASN A 166 -22.49 5.59 -14.50
CA ASN A 166 -21.49 6.64 -14.29
C ASN A 166 -21.02 6.73 -12.81
N VAL A 167 -20.97 5.57 -12.16
CA VAL A 167 -20.43 5.37 -10.82
C VAL A 167 -19.25 4.41 -10.91
N TYR A 168 -18.09 4.83 -10.43
CA TYR A 168 -16.86 4.07 -10.49
C TYR A 168 -16.18 4.03 -9.13
N PRO A 169 -15.73 2.87 -8.65
CA PRO A 169 -14.69 2.82 -7.63
C PRO A 169 -13.37 3.27 -8.25
N LEU A 170 -12.31 3.41 -7.44
CA LEU A 170 -10.94 3.56 -7.96
C LEU A 170 -10.07 2.45 -7.35
N ARG A 171 -10.03 1.31 -8.03
CA ARG A 171 -9.25 0.16 -7.56
C ARG A 171 -8.46 -0.52 -8.67
N ASN A 172 -8.95 -0.50 -9.90
CA ASN A 172 -8.38 -1.20 -11.04
C ASN A 172 -8.16 -0.24 -12.22
N ILE A 173 -7.43 -0.70 -13.25
CA ILE A 173 -7.16 0.09 -14.45
C ILE A 173 -8.47 0.49 -15.15
N GLU A 174 -9.44 -0.43 -15.23
CA GLU A 174 -10.73 -0.21 -15.88
C GLU A 174 -11.50 0.92 -15.18
N ASP A 175 -11.44 1.00 -13.85
CA ASP A 175 -12.03 2.08 -13.08
C ASP A 175 -11.40 3.43 -13.46
N ALA A 176 -10.08 3.50 -13.48
CA ALA A 176 -9.35 4.73 -13.82
C ALA A 176 -9.63 5.17 -15.26
N ILE A 177 -9.70 4.24 -16.22
CA ILE A 177 -10.06 4.53 -17.61
C ILE A 177 -11.50 5.03 -17.68
N GLY A 178 -12.45 4.34 -17.01
CA GLY A 178 -13.86 4.74 -16.98
C GLY A 178 -14.05 6.14 -16.41
N ILE A 179 -13.39 6.46 -15.28
CA ILE A 179 -13.39 7.80 -14.67
C ILE A 179 -12.85 8.84 -15.67
N LYS A 180 -11.68 8.59 -16.27
CA LYS A 180 -11.04 9.50 -17.23
C LYS A 180 -11.93 9.78 -18.44
N GLU A 181 -12.55 8.76 -19.01
CA GLU A 181 -13.40 8.91 -20.19
C GLU A 181 -14.69 9.66 -19.86
N GLN A 182 -15.35 9.35 -18.73
CA GLN A 182 -16.56 10.04 -18.31
C GLN A 182 -16.30 11.49 -17.86
N ALA A 183 -15.16 11.76 -17.23
CA ALA A 183 -14.77 13.10 -16.79
C ALA A 183 -14.72 14.13 -17.94
N LYS A 184 -14.49 13.69 -19.18
CA LYS A 184 -14.52 14.57 -20.37
C LYS A 184 -15.87 15.24 -20.65
N TYR A 185 -16.94 14.61 -20.19
CA TYR A 185 -18.32 15.02 -20.48
C TYR A 185 -19.07 15.47 -19.23
N ALA A 186 -18.59 15.08 -18.04
CA ALA A 186 -19.23 15.41 -16.78
C ALA A 186 -19.06 16.89 -16.44
N LYS A 187 -20.16 17.55 -16.03
CA LYS A 187 -20.15 18.92 -15.54
C LYS A 187 -19.94 18.98 -14.03
N ASN A 188 -20.41 17.97 -13.32
CA ASN A 188 -20.34 17.88 -11.86
C ASN A 188 -19.83 16.50 -11.48
N ILE A 189 -18.62 16.46 -10.95
CA ILE A 189 -17.94 15.24 -10.53
C ILE A 189 -17.88 15.21 -9.02
N VAL A 190 -18.34 14.13 -8.43
CA VAL A 190 -18.32 13.94 -6.98
C VAL A 190 -17.42 12.78 -6.60
N ILE A 191 -16.57 12.99 -5.61
CA ILE A 191 -15.77 11.95 -4.98
C ILE A 191 -16.41 11.67 -3.60
N MET A 192 -16.80 10.42 -3.36
CA MET A 192 -17.35 9.96 -2.09
C MET A 192 -16.26 9.24 -1.30
N GLY A 193 -15.80 9.86 -0.21
CA GLY A 193 -14.74 9.38 0.67
C GLY A 193 -13.46 10.18 0.54
N ALA A 194 -12.99 10.72 1.67
CA ALA A 194 -11.86 11.65 1.76
C ALA A 194 -10.58 10.99 2.35
N GLY A 195 -10.45 9.67 2.25
CA GLY A 195 -9.23 8.94 2.56
C GLY A 195 -8.21 8.99 1.40
N LEU A 196 -7.08 8.29 1.53
CA LEU A 196 -5.98 8.31 0.56
C LEU A 196 -6.43 8.10 -0.90
N VAL A 197 -7.25 7.08 -1.16
CA VAL A 197 -7.74 6.79 -2.53
C VAL A 197 -8.63 7.91 -3.07
N GLY A 198 -9.46 8.51 -2.23
CA GLY A 198 -10.31 9.64 -2.64
C GLY A 198 -9.49 10.88 -2.95
N MET A 199 -8.45 11.13 -2.15
CA MET A 199 -7.53 12.24 -2.40
C MET A 199 -6.68 12.01 -3.65
N ASP A 200 -6.27 10.76 -3.92
CA ASP A 200 -5.61 10.39 -5.18
C ASP A 200 -6.53 10.64 -6.38
N ALA A 201 -7.80 10.21 -6.31
CA ALA A 201 -8.78 10.47 -7.35
C ALA A 201 -8.97 11.98 -7.60
N LEU A 202 -9.13 12.73 -6.51
CA LEU A 202 -9.31 14.18 -6.57
C LEU A 202 -8.09 14.88 -7.18
N ALA A 203 -6.87 14.49 -6.75
CA ALA A 203 -5.62 15.03 -7.29
C ALA A 203 -5.47 14.73 -8.79
N GLY A 204 -5.81 13.51 -9.20
CA GLY A 204 -5.77 13.15 -10.62
C GLY A 204 -6.78 13.92 -11.48
N LEU A 205 -7.98 14.18 -10.95
CA LEU A 205 -9.04 14.89 -11.66
C LEU A 205 -8.77 16.40 -11.74
N VAL A 206 -8.29 17.03 -10.67
CA VAL A 206 -8.05 18.48 -10.62
C VAL A 206 -6.99 18.97 -11.61
N GLU A 207 -6.15 18.05 -12.10
CA GLU A 207 -5.10 18.34 -13.08
C GLU A 207 -5.60 18.30 -14.54
N ILE A 208 -6.82 17.81 -14.77
CA ILE A 208 -7.40 17.76 -16.12
C ILE A 208 -7.85 19.15 -16.55
N TYR A 209 -7.31 19.65 -17.67
CA TYR A 209 -7.71 20.92 -18.23
C TYR A 209 -9.19 20.92 -18.65
N GLY A 210 -9.92 21.95 -18.23
CA GLY A 210 -11.36 22.09 -18.56
C GLY A 210 -12.27 21.10 -17.81
N ILE A 211 -11.78 20.50 -16.71
CA ILE A 211 -12.59 19.63 -15.87
C ILE A 211 -13.85 20.38 -15.36
N GLY A 212 -14.94 19.67 -15.17
CA GLY A 212 -16.15 20.19 -14.56
C GLY A 212 -15.99 20.54 -13.06
N ASN A 213 -17.06 20.91 -12.42
CA ASN A 213 -17.07 21.18 -10.98
C ASN A 213 -16.70 19.92 -10.19
N LEU A 214 -15.74 20.03 -9.27
CA LEU A 214 -15.32 18.95 -8.40
C LEU A 214 -15.88 19.14 -6.99
N SER A 215 -16.43 18.07 -6.43
CA SER A 215 -16.90 18.02 -5.05
C SER A 215 -16.37 16.79 -4.34
N LEU A 216 -16.00 16.92 -3.06
CA LEU A 216 -15.55 15.85 -2.20
C LEU A 216 -16.48 15.70 -1.00
N ILE A 217 -16.96 14.50 -0.73
CA ILE A 217 -17.78 14.18 0.45
C ILE A 217 -16.90 13.48 1.47
N ALA A 218 -16.75 14.08 2.65
CA ALA A 218 -16.04 13.54 3.80
C ALA A 218 -17.03 13.24 4.93
N SER A 219 -17.05 12.00 5.42
CA SER A 219 -17.87 11.62 6.59
C SER A 219 -17.38 12.27 7.87
N GLU A 220 -16.10 12.57 7.94
CA GLU A 220 -15.43 13.15 9.10
C GLU A 220 -15.31 14.68 8.98
N ASP A 221 -14.80 15.32 10.03
CA ASP A 221 -14.62 16.78 10.12
C ASP A 221 -13.48 17.31 9.23
N ARG A 222 -12.67 16.44 8.66
CA ARG A 222 -11.52 16.76 7.80
C ARG A 222 -11.23 15.66 6.79
N ILE A 223 -10.43 16.00 5.79
CA ILE A 223 -9.85 15.01 4.87
C ILE A 223 -8.73 14.24 5.57
N LEU A 224 -8.45 13.00 5.13
CA LEU A 224 -7.34 12.17 5.63
C LEU A 224 -7.32 12.05 7.17
N ASP A 225 -8.48 11.96 7.79
CA ASP A 225 -8.71 11.96 9.24
C ASP A 225 -7.83 10.96 10.00
N LYS A 226 -7.49 9.84 9.37
CA LYS A 226 -6.62 8.79 9.93
C LYS A 226 -5.14 9.10 9.81
N GLN A 227 -4.75 9.96 8.87
CA GLN A 227 -3.36 10.29 8.57
C GLN A 227 -2.94 11.65 9.06
N LEU A 228 -3.86 12.59 9.21
CA LEU A 228 -3.55 13.99 9.47
C LEU A 228 -4.36 14.54 10.65
N ASP A 229 -3.74 15.44 11.40
CA ASP A 229 -4.44 16.31 12.31
C ASP A 229 -5.18 17.43 11.56
N VAL A 230 -5.94 18.25 12.29
CA VAL A 230 -6.76 19.32 11.72
C VAL A 230 -5.91 20.32 10.92
N LYS A 231 -4.71 20.65 11.40
CA LYS A 231 -3.87 21.70 10.76
C LYS A 231 -3.22 21.18 9.47
N ALA A 232 -2.67 19.98 9.49
CA ALA A 232 -2.09 19.39 8.29
C ALA A 232 -3.15 19.09 7.22
N ALA A 233 -4.35 18.65 7.62
CA ALA A 233 -5.47 18.44 6.72
C ALA A 233 -5.93 19.75 6.06
N LYS A 234 -6.03 20.83 6.86
CA LYS A 234 -6.47 22.14 6.36
C LYS A 234 -5.53 22.72 5.29
N ALA A 235 -4.23 22.49 5.37
CA ALA A 235 -3.31 22.95 4.33
C ALA A 235 -3.63 22.34 2.96
N TYR A 236 -4.03 21.07 2.91
CA TYR A 236 -4.51 20.43 1.68
C TYR A 236 -5.91 20.92 1.29
N GLU A 237 -6.84 21.02 2.24
CA GLU A 237 -8.19 21.52 1.98
C GLU A 237 -8.13 22.90 1.30
N ASP A 238 -7.35 23.84 1.86
CA ASP A 238 -7.17 25.17 1.31
C ASP A 238 -6.61 25.16 -0.13
N LYS A 239 -5.68 24.25 -0.43
CA LYS A 239 -5.15 24.12 -1.80
C LYS A 239 -6.18 23.59 -2.79
N PHE A 240 -6.99 22.60 -2.39
CA PHE A 240 -8.05 22.08 -3.24
C PHE A 240 -9.18 23.10 -3.42
N GLU A 241 -9.57 23.82 -2.36
CA GLU A 241 -10.57 24.88 -2.44
C GLU A 241 -10.09 26.04 -3.35
N GLN A 242 -8.82 26.41 -3.31
CA GLN A 242 -8.21 27.37 -4.25
C GLN A 242 -8.28 26.90 -5.71
N LYS A 243 -8.34 25.60 -5.95
CA LYS A 243 -8.58 25.01 -7.27
C LYS A 243 -10.07 24.90 -7.64
N GLY A 244 -10.97 25.39 -6.79
CA GLY A 244 -12.41 25.37 -7.02
C GLY A 244 -13.13 24.11 -6.55
N VAL A 245 -12.45 23.22 -5.81
CA VAL A 245 -13.08 22.03 -5.24
C VAL A 245 -13.98 22.43 -4.08
N LYS A 246 -15.19 21.87 -4.02
CA LYS A 246 -16.10 22.00 -2.88
C LYS A 246 -15.94 20.80 -1.95
N ILE A 247 -15.67 21.03 -0.66
CA ILE A 247 -15.49 19.97 0.33
C ILE A 247 -16.67 19.97 1.30
N TYR A 248 -17.44 18.89 1.30
CA TYR A 248 -18.59 18.65 2.18
C TYR A 248 -18.16 17.77 3.35
N LYS A 249 -17.77 18.38 4.47
CA LYS A 249 -17.34 17.68 5.70
C LYS A 249 -18.51 17.34 6.61
N ASN A 250 -18.38 16.28 7.42
CA ASN A 250 -19.42 15.72 8.27
C ASN A 250 -20.70 15.42 7.45
N ARG A 251 -20.52 14.88 6.24
CA ARG A 251 -21.60 14.51 5.34
C ARG A 251 -21.46 13.09 4.85
N MET A 252 -22.59 12.41 4.75
CA MET A 252 -22.68 11.07 4.17
C MET A 252 -23.78 11.06 3.12
N ALA A 253 -23.54 10.37 2.00
CA ALA A 253 -24.60 10.15 1.02
C ALA A 253 -25.66 9.22 1.60
N SER A 254 -26.93 9.60 1.51
CA SER A 254 -28.09 8.79 1.88
C SER A 254 -28.72 8.11 0.67
N GLU A 255 -28.66 8.76 -0.50
CA GLU A 255 -29.23 8.26 -1.75
C GLU A 255 -28.47 8.85 -2.95
N VAL A 256 -28.28 8.01 -3.97
CA VAL A 256 -27.86 8.45 -5.30
C VAL A 256 -29.14 8.68 -6.14
N LEU A 257 -29.30 9.88 -6.63
CA LEU A 257 -30.41 10.22 -7.52
C LEU A 257 -30.03 9.82 -8.95
N ILE A 258 -30.96 9.12 -9.63
CA ILE A 258 -30.75 8.65 -10.99
C ILE A 258 -31.77 9.29 -11.94
N ASP A 259 -31.40 9.42 -13.20
CA ASP A 259 -32.30 9.82 -14.29
C ASP A 259 -33.07 8.63 -14.87
N GLU A 260 -33.86 8.87 -15.93
CA GLU A 260 -34.65 7.84 -16.61
C GLU A 260 -33.78 6.76 -17.31
N ASP A 261 -32.54 7.11 -17.67
CA ASP A 261 -31.55 6.18 -18.25
C ASP A 261 -30.77 5.38 -17.18
N GLY A 262 -31.01 5.66 -15.90
CA GLY A 262 -30.30 5.10 -14.74
C GLY A 262 -28.93 5.70 -14.51
N LYS A 263 -28.60 6.87 -15.07
CA LYS A 263 -27.35 7.59 -14.83
C LYS A 263 -27.48 8.43 -13.56
N VAL A 264 -26.37 8.56 -12.84
CA VAL A 264 -26.34 9.49 -11.70
C VAL A 264 -26.60 10.91 -12.15
N LYS A 265 -27.49 11.63 -11.44
CA LYS A 265 -27.78 13.05 -11.66
C LYS A 265 -27.62 13.91 -10.40
N GLY A 266 -27.46 13.30 -9.25
CA GLY A 266 -27.26 14.00 -8.00
C GLY A 266 -27.06 13.06 -6.82
N ILE A 267 -26.66 13.63 -5.68
CA ILE A 267 -26.46 12.90 -4.44
C ILE A 267 -27.17 13.64 -3.32
N ASN A 268 -28.01 12.92 -2.60
CA ASN A 268 -28.67 13.40 -1.40
C ASN A 268 -27.75 13.16 -0.18
N LEU A 269 -27.35 14.22 0.49
CA LEU A 269 -26.50 14.21 1.68
C LEU A 269 -27.29 14.13 3.01
N GLY A 270 -28.61 13.94 2.91
CA GLY A 270 -29.52 14.03 4.04
C GLY A 270 -30.02 15.47 4.28
N ASN A 271 -31.08 15.61 5.10
CA ASN A 271 -31.67 16.92 5.44
C ASN A 271 -32.02 17.80 4.22
N ASP A 272 -32.47 17.15 3.12
CA ASP A 272 -32.82 17.79 1.85
C ASP A 272 -31.65 18.54 1.15
N GLU A 273 -30.39 18.28 1.57
CA GLU A 273 -29.21 18.80 0.92
C GLU A 273 -28.85 17.90 -0.28
N ILE A 274 -29.07 18.40 -1.50
CA ILE A 274 -28.78 17.70 -2.75
C ILE A 274 -27.65 18.42 -3.49
N ILE A 275 -26.68 17.66 -3.97
CA ILE A 275 -25.64 18.16 -4.86
C ILE A 275 -25.76 17.51 -6.25
N ASP A 276 -25.53 18.30 -7.29
CA ASP A 276 -25.52 17.79 -8.67
C ASP A 276 -24.34 16.85 -8.88
N CYS A 277 -24.55 15.79 -9.65
CA CYS A 277 -23.52 14.78 -9.94
C CYS A 277 -23.79 14.10 -11.28
N ASP A 278 -22.86 14.18 -12.21
CA ASP A 278 -22.90 13.47 -13.50
C ASP A 278 -21.92 12.27 -13.54
N LEU A 279 -20.92 12.31 -12.65
CA LEU A 279 -19.91 11.26 -12.45
C LEU A 279 -19.62 11.13 -10.95
N LEU A 280 -19.78 9.92 -10.42
CA LEU A 280 -19.50 9.60 -9.03
C LEU A 280 -18.30 8.66 -8.92
N VAL A 281 -17.28 9.07 -8.16
CA VAL A 281 -16.14 8.23 -7.77
C VAL A 281 -16.31 7.76 -6.33
N VAL A 282 -16.36 6.44 -6.11
CA VAL A 282 -16.57 5.84 -4.79
C VAL A 282 -15.25 5.36 -4.21
N SER A 283 -14.78 5.98 -3.13
CA SER A 283 -13.50 5.70 -2.47
C SER A 283 -13.64 5.54 -0.95
N THR A 284 -14.66 4.78 -0.54
CA THR A 284 -15.06 4.60 0.87
C THR A 284 -14.33 3.44 1.57
N GLY A 285 -13.20 3.00 1.03
CA GLY A 285 -12.36 1.95 1.57
C GLY A 285 -12.36 0.66 0.74
N VAL A 286 -11.80 -0.38 1.30
CA VAL A 286 -11.66 -1.70 0.66
C VAL A 286 -12.11 -2.82 1.60
N ARG A 287 -12.44 -3.98 1.01
CA ARG A 287 -12.73 -5.23 1.71
C ARG A 287 -11.82 -6.33 1.16
N SER A 288 -11.19 -7.08 2.04
CA SER A 288 -10.36 -8.23 1.67
C SER A 288 -11.17 -9.23 0.82
N ASN A 289 -10.53 -9.73 -0.22
CA ASN A 289 -11.17 -10.62 -1.19
C ASN A 289 -11.14 -12.06 -0.68
N ILE A 290 -12.01 -12.35 0.30
CA ILE A 290 -12.09 -13.65 1.01
C ILE A 290 -13.14 -14.61 0.45
N GLY A 291 -13.99 -14.19 -0.49
CA GLY A 291 -15.05 -15.04 -1.03
C GLY A 291 -14.55 -16.34 -1.68
N LEU A 292 -13.31 -16.34 -2.20
CA LEU A 292 -12.71 -17.56 -2.79
C LEU A 292 -12.37 -18.66 -1.76
N VAL A 293 -12.37 -18.35 -0.46
CA VAL A 293 -12.11 -19.33 0.61
C VAL A 293 -13.40 -19.76 1.32
N GLU A 294 -14.57 -19.30 0.89
CA GLU A 294 -15.84 -19.79 1.45
C GLU A 294 -15.98 -21.29 1.23
N GLY A 295 -16.37 -22.01 2.29
CA GLY A 295 -16.52 -23.47 2.26
C GLY A 295 -15.22 -24.27 2.35
N SER A 296 -14.04 -23.66 2.23
CA SER A 296 -12.74 -24.33 2.31
C SER A 296 -12.29 -24.67 3.75
N GLY A 297 -12.93 -24.10 4.76
CA GLY A 297 -12.52 -24.18 6.16
C GLY A 297 -11.24 -23.37 6.49
N ILE A 298 -10.81 -22.49 5.60
CA ILE A 298 -9.76 -21.48 5.89
C ILE A 298 -10.37 -20.40 6.79
N GLU A 299 -9.72 -20.11 7.92
CA GLU A 299 -10.21 -19.14 8.89
C GLU A 299 -10.06 -17.70 8.37
N THR A 300 -11.15 -16.94 8.55
CA THR A 300 -11.21 -15.52 8.17
C THR A 300 -11.75 -14.66 9.31
N GLU A 301 -11.42 -13.37 9.29
CA GLU A 301 -12.02 -12.32 10.12
C GLU A 301 -12.27 -11.09 9.22
N LYS A 302 -11.48 -10.03 9.34
CA LYS A 302 -11.45 -8.93 8.36
C LYS A 302 -10.75 -9.31 7.05
N GLY A 303 -9.94 -10.36 7.09
CA GLY A 303 -9.20 -10.99 6.02
C GLY A 303 -8.90 -12.45 6.37
N ILE A 304 -8.11 -13.13 5.57
CA ILE A 304 -7.61 -14.47 5.90
C ILE A 304 -6.68 -14.37 7.10
N LYS A 305 -6.92 -15.19 8.14
CA LYS A 305 -6.07 -15.27 9.31
C LYS A 305 -4.75 -15.98 8.96
N ILE A 306 -3.64 -15.37 9.37
CA ILE A 306 -2.30 -15.96 9.26
C ILE A 306 -1.54 -15.83 10.57
N ASN A 307 -0.64 -16.77 10.81
CA ASN A 307 0.35 -16.67 11.88
C ASN A 307 1.55 -15.79 11.47
N GLU A 308 2.57 -15.72 12.32
CA GLU A 308 3.81 -14.98 12.02
C GLU A 308 4.63 -15.56 10.86
N LYS A 309 4.37 -16.78 10.45
CA LYS A 309 5.02 -17.45 9.31
C LYS A 309 4.26 -17.27 8.00
N GLY A 310 3.15 -16.54 8.00
CA GLY A 310 2.29 -16.37 6.83
C GLY A 310 1.39 -17.57 6.54
N GLU A 311 1.33 -18.56 7.43
CA GLU A 311 0.54 -19.78 7.29
C GLU A 311 -0.91 -19.53 7.71
N THR A 312 -1.86 -20.13 6.98
CA THR A 312 -3.26 -20.24 7.40
C THR A 312 -3.44 -21.42 8.35
N ASN A 313 -4.68 -21.66 8.82
CA ASN A 313 -5.03 -22.85 9.60
C ASN A 313 -5.06 -24.15 8.76
N LYS A 314 -4.88 -24.08 7.44
CA LYS A 314 -4.82 -25.24 6.55
C LYS A 314 -3.38 -25.53 6.15
N PRO A 315 -2.91 -26.79 6.22
CA PRO A 315 -1.56 -27.16 5.81
C PRO A 315 -1.27 -26.75 4.37
N ASP A 316 -0.02 -26.32 4.09
CA ASP A 316 0.47 -25.94 2.77
C ASP A 316 -0.26 -24.76 2.11
N ILE A 317 -1.10 -24.01 2.87
CA ILE A 317 -1.80 -22.81 2.39
C ILE A 317 -1.36 -21.60 3.21
N TYR A 318 -0.91 -20.59 2.48
CA TYR A 318 -0.37 -19.33 2.97
C TYR A 318 -1.20 -18.15 2.44
N ALA A 319 -1.12 -17.00 3.11
CA ALA A 319 -1.72 -15.78 2.58
C ALA A 319 -0.85 -14.56 2.86
N ALA A 320 -0.91 -13.55 1.98
CA ALA A 320 -0.15 -12.31 2.10
C ALA A 320 -0.83 -11.11 1.42
N GLY A 321 -0.59 -9.91 1.94
CA GLY A 321 -1.10 -8.64 1.42
C GLY A 321 -2.52 -8.35 1.86
N ASP A 322 -3.23 -7.49 1.11
CA ASP A 322 -4.54 -6.95 1.49
C ASP A 322 -5.59 -8.03 1.81
N VAL A 323 -5.43 -9.25 1.32
CA VAL A 323 -6.33 -10.38 1.63
C VAL A 323 -6.28 -10.78 3.11
N THR A 324 -5.19 -10.44 3.82
CA THR A 324 -5.04 -10.70 5.27
C THR A 324 -5.62 -9.59 6.15
N GLY A 325 -6.23 -8.56 5.54
CA GLY A 325 -6.77 -7.40 6.25
C GLY A 325 -5.77 -6.25 6.44
N THR A 326 -4.57 -6.36 5.88
CA THR A 326 -3.52 -5.33 5.92
C THR A 326 -3.51 -4.56 4.60
N GLY A 327 -3.38 -3.25 4.63
CA GLY A 327 -3.66 -2.40 3.46
C GLY A 327 -2.48 -1.57 2.97
N ILE A 328 -1.22 -1.94 3.25
CA ILE A 328 -0.04 -1.18 2.79
C ILE A 328 0.97 -2.05 2.04
N TRP A 329 1.57 -1.43 1.03
CA TRP A 329 2.54 -2.07 0.14
C TRP A 329 3.75 -2.70 0.87
N PRO A 330 4.46 -2.01 1.79
CA PRO A 330 5.62 -2.59 2.47
C PRO A 330 5.29 -3.84 3.27
N LEU A 331 4.15 -3.86 3.97
CA LEU A 331 3.74 -5.03 4.74
C LEU A 331 3.32 -6.20 3.84
N ALA A 332 2.63 -5.92 2.72
CA ALA A 332 2.30 -6.93 1.72
C ALA A 332 3.56 -7.61 1.15
N THR A 333 4.63 -6.84 0.92
CA THR A 333 5.94 -7.37 0.47
C THR A 333 6.56 -8.28 1.53
N LYS A 334 6.64 -7.82 2.79
CA LYS A 334 7.20 -8.60 3.90
C LYS A 334 6.43 -9.90 4.16
N GLN A 335 5.11 -9.83 4.18
CA GLN A 335 4.26 -11.02 4.34
C GLN A 335 4.50 -12.04 3.21
N ALA A 336 4.59 -11.55 1.97
CA ALA A 336 4.81 -12.42 0.81
C ALA A 336 6.20 -13.05 0.80
N GLU A 337 7.23 -12.31 1.21
CA GLU A 337 8.60 -12.82 1.35
C GLU A 337 8.68 -13.91 2.40
N VAL A 338 8.09 -13.68 3.59
CA VAL A 338 8.05 -14.66 4.68
C VAL A 338 7.26 -15.91 4.26
N ALA A 339 6.05 -15.73 3.69
CA ALA A 339 5.23 -16.84 3.24
C ALA A 339 5.96 -17.68 2.16
N ALA A 340 6.54 -17.04 1.16
CA ALA A 340 7.29 -17.71 0.10
C ALA A 340 8.52 -18.46 0.63
N THR A 341 9.26 -17.87 1.60
CA THR A 341 10.38 -18.51 2.26
C THR A 341 9.93 -19.79 2.97
N ASN A 342 8.83 -19.73 3.70
CA ASN A 342 8.30 -20.90 4.42
C ASN A 342 7.68 -21.94 3.47
N MET A 343 7.10 -21.51 2.36
CA MET A 343 6.69 -22.41 1.28
C MET A 343 7.88 -23.18 0.70
N ALA A 344 9.05 -22.54 0.60
CA ALA A 344 10.29 -23.20 0.15
C ALA A 344 11.04 -23.94 1.27
N CYS A 345 10.35 -24.30 2.36
CA CYS A 345 10.90 -25.00 3.52
C CYS A 345 11.92 -24.18 4.34
N GLY A 346 11.82 -22.85 4.34
CA GLY A 346 12.54 -21.97 5.25
C GLY A 346 11.86 -21.83 6.61
N GLU A 347 12.49 -21.05 7.48
CA GLU A 347 11.92 -20.66 8.78
C GLU A 347 12.02 -19.13 8.93
N ALA A 348 11.13 -18.42 8.27
CA ALA A 348 11.03 -16.97 8.36
C ALA A 348 9.82 -16.56 9.20
N VAL A 349 9.91 -15.41 9.87
CA VAL A 349 8.81 -14.81 10.64
C VAL A 349 8.60 -13.36 10.28
N ILE A 350 7.38 -12.88 10.39
CA ILE A 350 7.02 -11.48 10.20
C ILE A 350 7.39 -10.73 11.49
N GLU A 351 8.62 -10.28 11.59
CA GLU A 351 9.13 -9.54 12.76
C GLU A 351 8.56 -8.12 12.82
N ASP A 352 8.50 -7.46 11.66
CA ASP A 352 8.08 -6.07 11.53
C ASP A 352 6.69 -5.98 10.92
N ARG A 353 5.70 -5.66 11.75
CA ARG A 353 4.30 -5.42 11.36
C ARG A 353 3.95 -3.93 11.32
N PHE A 354 4.96 -3.06 11.28
CA PHE A 354 4.72 -1.62 11.26
C PHE A 354 4.06 -1.19 9.95
N GLU A 355 2.81 -0.75 10.06
CA GLU A 355 1.95 -0.37 8.92
C GLU A 355 1.52 1.10 8.94
N PHE A 356 1.89 1.84 9.99
CA PHE A 356 1.41 3.20 10.20
C PHE A 356 2.39 4.25 9.67
N LYS A 357 2.75 4.16 8.38
CA LYS A 357 3.51 5.22 7.69
C LYS A 357 2.90 5.53 6.34
N ASN A 358 2.53 6.78 6.15
CA ASN A 358 2.01 7.30 4.89
C ASN A 358 2.89 8.46 4.41
N THR A 359 3.26 8.42 3.14
CA THR A 359 3.93 9.54 2.46
C THR A 359 3.02 10.00 1.34
N MET A 360 2.68 11.27 1.35
CA MET A 360 1.73 11.90 0.41
C MET A 360 2.34 13.18 -0.14
N ASN A 361 1.92 13.54 -1.34
CA ASN A 361 2.26 14.82 -1.95
C ASN A 361 1.11 15.27 -2.85
N PHE A 362 0.12 15.92 -2.28
CA PHE A 362 -0.99 16.50 -3.05
C PHE A 362 -0.71 17.97 -3.30
N LEU A 363 -0.85 18.38 -4.56
CA LEU A 363 -0.70 19.78 -5.01
C LEU A 363 0.61 20.43 -4.55
N GLY A 364 1.70 19.64 -4.50
CA GLY A 364 3.04 20.15 -4.15
C GLY A 364 3.30 20.35 -2.66
N ILE A 365 2.47 19.77 -1.77
CA ILE A 365 2.72 19.78 -0.32
C ILE A 365 3.18 18.38 0.12
N PRO A 366 4.49 18.10 0.19
CA PRO A 366 4.96 16.82 0.69
C PRO A 366 4.62 16.66 2.18
N THR A 367 4.10 15.50 2.53
CA THR A 367 3.67 15.19 3.91
C THR A 367 4.02 13.75 4.26
N VAL A 368 4.52 13.53 5.44
CA VAL A 368 4.71 12.20 6.04
C VAL A 368 3.94 12.13 7.35
N SER A 369 3.17 11.08 7.51
CA SER A 369 2.49 10.75 8.76
C SER A 369 2.95 9.37 9.22
N VAL A 370 3.36 9.25 10.48
CA VAL A 370 3.93 8.05 11.06
C VAL A 370 3.27 7.76 12.40
N GLY A 371 2.92 6.51 12.65
CA GLY A 371 2.38 6.06 13.93
C GLY A 371 0.95 6.52 14.19
N PHE A 372 0.63 6.68 15.44
CA PHE A 372 -0.71 6.99 15.93
C PHE A 372 -0.85 8.50 16.20
N ILE A 373 -1.53 9.20 15.31
CA ILE A 373 -1.59 10.68 15.33
C ILE A 373 -2.81 11.24 16.07
N THR A 374 -3.78 10.41 16.42
CA THR A 374 -4.98 10.82 17.15
C THR A 374 -5.04 10.06 18.47
N PRO A 375 -4.52 10.64 19.56
CA PRO A 375 -4.51 9.98 20.86
C PRO A 375 -5.95 9.74 21.38
N PRO A 376 -6.17 8.65 22.12
CA PRO A 376 -7.50 8.30 22.62
C PRO A 376 -7.95 9.13 23.82
N ASP A 377 -7.03 9.77 24.51
CA ASP A 377 -7.29 10.53 25.74
C ASP A 377 -6.21 11.59 26.02
N ASP A 378 -6.40 12.38 27.05
CA ASP A 378 -5.53 13.52 27.44
C ASP A 378 -4.22 13.10 28.14
N THR A 379 -3.90 11.81 28.21
CA THR A 379 -2.66 11.33 28.83
C THR A 379 -1.47 11.34 27.87
N TYR A 380 -1.64 11.83 26.66
CA TYR A 380 -0.60 12.00 25.65
C TYR A 380 -0.27 13.48 25.48
N ASP A 381 1.02 13.78 25.36
CA ASP A 381 1.46 15.13 25.00
C ASP A 381 1.39 15.30 23.47
N ILE A 382 0.70 16.35 23.04
CA ILE A 382 0.64 16.75 21.63
C ILE A 382 1.41 18.05 21.47
N LEU A 383 2.52 17.98 20.74
CA LEU A 383 3.38 19.12 20.47
C LEU A 383 3.34 19.47 18.99
N THR A 384 3.37 20.76 18.67
CA THR A 384 3.38 21.24 17.29
C THR A 384 4.47 22.28 17.08
N TYR A 385 5.04 22.28 15.88
CA TYR A 385 6.00 23.28 15.44
C TYR A 385 5.60 23.80 14.06
N THR A 386 5.78 25.10 13.83
CA THR A 386 5.47 25.75 12.55
C THR A 386 6.54 26.75 12.21
N ASP A 387 7.05 26.68 10.99
CA ASP A 387 8.00 27.63 10.42
C ASP A 387 7.64 27.86 8.94
N GLY A 388 7.04 29.02 8.66
CA GLY A 388 6.47 29.30 7.35
C GLY A 388 5.45 28.26 6.94
N ASP A 389 5.67 27.60 5.80
CA ASP A 389 4.82 26.51 5.27
C ASP A 389 5.16 25.13 5.86
N ASN A 390 6.18 25.05 6.72
CA ASN A 390 6.60 23.81 7.36
C ASN A 390 5.82 23.57 8.65
N TYR A 391 5.27 22.40 8.79
CA TYR A 391 4.53 21.98 9.96
C TYR A 391 5.00 20.63 10.47
N LYS A 392 5.14 20.51 11.78
CA LYS A 392 5.41 19.24 12.46
C LYS A 392 4.45 19.06 13.64
N MET A 393 4.03 17.83 13.87
CA MET A 393 3.28 17.42 15.07
C MET A 393 3.90 16.15 15.64
N ALA A 394 4.02 16.09 16.95
CA ALA A 394 4.48 14.91 17.69
C ALA A 394 3.44 14.52 18.74
N VAL A 395 3.16 13.23 18.84
CA VAL A 395 2.35 12.61 19.90
C VAL A 395 3.28 11.78 20.77
N ILE A 396 3.35 12.12 22.05
CA ILE A 396 4.30 11.51 23.00
C ILE A 396 3.55 10.89 24.16
N LYS A 397 4.04 9.75 24.63
CA LYS A 397 3.58 9.06 25.83
C LYS A 397 4.78 8.48 26.59
N ASP A 398 4.96 8.86 27.86
CA ASP A 398 6.01 8.32 28.73
C ASP A 398 7.43 8.36 28.11
N ASP A 399 7.79 9.52 27.50
CA ASP A 399 9.04 9.75 26.74
C ASP A 399 9.21 8.85 25.48
N VAL A 400 8.13 8.28 24.97
CA VAL A 400 8.12 7.53 23.71
C VAL A 400 7.32 8.29 22.66
N LEU A 401 7.90 8.46 21.47
CA LEU A 401 7.20 9.04 20.32
C LEU A 401 6.22 8.01 19.76
N ILE A 402 4.93 8.31 19.82
CA ILE A 402 3.84 7.41 19.38
C ILE A 402 3.39 7.74 17.97
N GLY A 403 3.42 9.01 17.60
CA GLY A 403 3.01 9.48 16.28
C GLY A 403 3.73 10.76 15.89
N PHE A 404 3.89 10.95 14.58
CA PHE A 404 4.58 12.11 14.03
C PHE A 404 4.02 12.50 12.66
N ILE A 405 3.82 13.79 12.46
CA ILE A 405 3.52 14.40 11.16
C ILE A 405 4.62 15.39 10.81
N ALA A 406 5.09 15.34 9.57
CA ALA A 406 5.86 16.41 8.95
C ALA A 406 5.21 16.78 7.62
N GLN A 407 5.00 18.08 7.39
CA GLN A 407 4.42 18.63 6.16
C GLN A 407 5.27 19.84 5.72
N GLY A 408 5.51 19.97 4.42
CA GLY A 408 6.46 20.91 3.84
C GLY A 408 7.86 20.31 3.77
N ASP A 409 8.74 20.60 4.72
CA ASP A 409 10.04 19.94 4.80
C ASP A 409 9.92 18.56 5.45
N ILE A 410 10.08 17.51 4.66
CA ILE A 410 10.08 16.11 5.08
C ILE A 410 11.47 15.47 5.01
N SER A 411 12.53 16.22 4.78
CA SER A 411 13.87 15.69 4.50
C SER A 411 14.48 14.92 5.67
N TYR A 412 14.03 15.18 6.91
CA TYR A 412 14.59 14.58 8.12
C TYR A 412 13.59 13.75 8.93
N VAL A 413 12.72 12.99 8.24
CA VAL A 413 11.68 12.15 8.90
C VAL A 413 12.19 10.76 9.30
N GLY A 414 13.35 10.33 8.79
CA GLY A 414 13.93 9.02 9.09
C GLY A 414 14.06 8.73 10.59
N PRO A 415 14.74 9.57 11.38
CA PRO A 415 14.86 9.42 12.82
C PRO A 415 13.53 9.26 13.55
N TYR A 416 12.54 10.09 13.24
CA TYR A 416 11.21 10.02 13.83
C TYR A 416 10.47 8.72 13.47
N THR A 417 10.64 8.26 12.23
CA THR A 417 10.08 6.95 11.81
C THR A 417 10.67 5.83 12.68
N GLN A 418 11.97 5.86 12.94
CA GLN A 418 12.64 4.85 13.76
C GLN A 418 12.18 4.90 15.20
N LEU A 419 12.10 6.08 15.79
CA LEU A 419 11.60 6.28 17.16
C LEU A 419 10.19 5.70 17.35
N VAL A 420 9.27 6.00 16.42
CA VAL A 420 7.89 5.51 16.47
C VAL A 420 7.85 3.98 16.27
N LYS A 421 8.61 3.48 15.31
CA LYS A 421 8.62 2.07 14.93
C LYS A 421 9.13 1.19 16.06
N GLU A 422 10.28 1.53 16.64
CA GLU A 422 10.96 0.74 17.66
C GLU A 422 10.55 1.14 19.08
N LYS A 423 9.67 2.15 19.24
CA LYS A 423 9.20 2.67 20.53
C LYS A 423 10.35 3.05 21.45
N ILE A 424 11.37 3.69 20.87
CA ILE A 424 12.58 4.07 21.60
C ILE A 424 12.25 5.16 22.59
N LYS A 425 12.64 4.96 23.86
CA LYS A 425 12.49 5.96 24.90
C LYS A 425 13.65 6.96 24.84
N VAL A 426 13.32 8.25 24.84
CA VAL A 426 14.30 9.34 24.83
C VAL A 426 14.00 10.26 26.00
N ASP A 427 14.93 10.42 26.93
CA ASP A 427 14.76 11.25 28.10
C ASP A 427 14.45 12.71 27.73
N ASN A 428 13.46 13.30 28.43
CA ASN A 428 12.96 14.65 28.18
C ASN A 428 12.53 14.89 26.72
N LEU A 429 11.94 13.88 26.09
CA LEU A 429 11.54 13.90 24.67
C LEU A 429 10.68 15.12 24.33
N ALA A 430 9.72 15.48 25.18
CA ALA A 430 8.80 16.58 24.95
C ALA A 430 9.50 17.96 24.81
N GLU A 431 10.62 18.16 25.48
CA GLU A 431 11.36 19.44 25.45
C GLU A 431 12.13 19.68 24.15
N ARG A 432 12.46 18.58 23.42
CA ARG A 432 13.40 18.63 22.29
C ARG A 432 12.98 17.82 21.07
N VAL A 433 11.74 17.32 21.02
CA VAL A 433 11.27 16.39 19.98
C VAL A 433 11.50 16.88 18.55
N PHE A 434 11.44 18.19 18.27
CA PHE A 434 11.65 18.73 16.93
C PHE A 434 13.12 19.01 16.57
N GLU A 435 14.04 18.78 17.50
CA GLU A 435 15.48 19.00 17.34
C GLU A 435 16.28 17.69 17.31
N LEU A 436 15.59 16.54 17.40
CA LEU A 436 16.22 15.23 17.50
C LEU A 436 16.94 14.82 16.20
N GLY A 437 18.08 14.19 16.42
CA GLY A 437 18.82 13.45 15.40
C GLY A 437 19.12 12.02 15.83
N TYR A 438 19.78 11.26 14.98
CA TYR A 438 20.18 9.88 15.33
C TYR A 438 21.12 9.83 16.55
N SER A 439 21.93 10.87 16.76
CA SER A 439 22.84 10.96 17.91
C SER A 439 22.14 10.97 19.27
N ASP A 440 20.85 11.25 19.31
CA ASP A 440 20.08 11.37 20.55
C ASP A 440 19.61 10.03 21.13
N PHE A 441 19.55 8.99 20.28
CA PHE A 441 19.07 7.66 20.69
C PHE A 441 19.91 6.50 20.15
N PHE A 442 20.98 6.81 19.50
CA PHE A 442 21.81 5.88 18.77
C PHE A 442 23.11 5.61 19.54
N LYS A 443 23.50 4.36 19.67
CA LYS A 443 24.74 3.94 20.33
C LYS A 443 25.65 3.25 19.33
N ILE A 444 26.95 3.35 19.54
CA ILE A 444 27.95 2.61 18.77
C ILE A 444 28.40 1.44 19.61
N LYS A 445 28.21 0.23 19.11
CA LYS A 445 28.72 -1.00 19.71
C LYS A 445 30.25 -1.06 19.63
N GLU A 446 30.85 -1.95 20.43
CA GLU A 446 32.30 -2.17 20.41
C GLU A 446 32.82 -2.62 19.02
N ASP A 447 31.98 -3.26 18.21
CA ASP A 447 32.31 -3.68 16.85
C ASP A 447 32.09 -2.59 15.78
N GLY A 448 31.72 -1.36 16.21
CA GLY A 448 31.47 -0.22 15.34
C GLY A 448 30.10 -0.23 14.66
N GLN A 449 29.25 -1.22 14.95
CA GLN A 449 27.87 -1.20 14.50
C GLN A 449 27.00 -0.32 15.40
N PHE A 450 25.88 0.11 14.85
CA PHE A 450 24.94 0.94 15.57
C PHE A 450 23.85 0.10 16.25
N GLU A 451 23.38 0.54 17.41
CA GLU A 451 22.19 0.05 18.09
C GLU A 451 21.37 1.20 18.67
N TRP A 452 20.10 0.97 18.91
CA TRP A 452 19.16 1.90 19.56
C TRP A 452 18.46 1.22 20.72
#